data_6999336292f324c52fb7270afefd4add
#
_entry.id   6999336292f324c52fb7270afefd4add
#
_cell.length_a   1.000
_cell.length_b   1.000
_cell.length_c   1.000
_cell.angle_alpha   90.00
_cell.angle_beta   90.00
_cell.angle_gamma   90.00
#
_symmetry.space_group_name_H-M   'P 1'
#
loop_
_entity.id
_entity.type
_entity.pdbx_description
1 polymer ?
#
loop_
_entity_poly.entity_id
_entity_poly.type
_entity_poly.pdbx_seq_one_letter_code
_entity_poly.pdbx_strand_id
1 'polypeptide(L)'
;CRINKVMVYKFVVLSDEDESFVREFEFLDSQTLLDFHNQIQEELEFDKSQMASFYLATDNWEKEEEFTLFDMGTGSSTMEDAVLEDVIFRKNQKLLYVFDFFNDRSLFIEFTGEAKEIDGREYPACVNSKGIPPKQVVFGTSSRKLYNNIVVSDDDDDDDDDAEVDDLFLNPEDEESFPDFDNIDNLNEEDE
;
A
#
# COMPACT_ATOMS: atom_id res chain seq x y z
N CYS A 1 -15.39 4.74 -39.56
CA CYS A 1 -15.79 4.94 -38.15
C CYS A 1 -15.53 3.66 -37.39
N ARG A 2 -14.48 3.62 -36.56
CA ARG A 2 -14.37 2.63 -35.50
C ARG A 2 -15.44 3.01 -34.48
N ILE A 3 -16.49 2.22 -34.39
CA ILE A 3 -17.37 2.25 -33.23
C ILE A 3 -16.49 1.75 -32.11
N ASN A 4 -16.01 2.64 -31.23
CA ASN A 4 -15.33 2.26 -29.99
C ASN A 4 -16.37 1.50 -29.19
N LYS A 5 -16.31 0.17 -29.23
CA LYS A 5 -17.13 -0.68 -28.42
C LYS A 5 -16.51 -0.70 -27.05
N VAL A 6 -17.19 -0.11 -26.08
CA VAL A 6 -16.80 -0.13 -24.68
C VAL A 6 -16.74 -1.60 -24.22
N MET A 7 -15.63 -1.98 -23.63
CA MET A 7 -15.41 -3.32 -23.11
C MET A 7 -15.33 -3.28 -21.58
N VAL A 8 -15.78 -4.36 -20.96
CA VAL A 8 -15.66 -4.56 -19.52
C VAL A 8 -14.49 -5.47 -19.26
N TYR A 9 -13.53 -4.99 -18.49
CA TYR A 9 -12.38 -5.75 -18.03
C TYR A 9 -12.68 -6.40 -16.69
N LYS A 10 -12.34 -7.68 -16.55
CA LYS A 10 -12.57 -8.49 -15.36
C LYS A 10 -11.26 -8.80 -14.65
N PHE A 11 -11.26 -8.60 -13.35
CA PHE A 11 -10.10 -8.85 -12.51
C PHE A 11 -10.49 -9.70 -11.31
N VAL A 12 -9.60 -10.61 -10.93
CA VAL A 12 -9.64 -11.28 -9.65
C VAL A 12 -8.55 -10.71 -8.74
N VAL A 13 -8.88 -10.46 -7.49
CA VAL A 13 -7.97 -9.94 -6.46
C VAL A 13 -7.88 -10.96 -5.34
N LEU A 14 -6.65 -11.33 -5.01
CA LEU A 14 -6.30 -12.35 -4.03
C LEU A 14 -5.35 -11.78 -2.98
N SER A 15 -5.21 -12.49 -1.87
CA SER A 15 -4.23 -12.20 -0.82
C SER A 15 -3.39 -13.46 -0.54
N ASP A 16 -2.13 -13.27 -0.22
CA ASP A 16 -1.25 -14.34 0.27
C ASP A 16 -1.36 -14.55 1.80
N GLU A 17 -2.07 -13.67 2.49
CA GLU A 17 -2.30 -13.75 3.92
C GLU A 17 -3.48 -14.65 4.29
N ASP A 18 -4.47 -14.77 3.41
CA ASP A 18 -5.66 -15.61 3.59
C ASP A 18 -6.14 -16.14 2.23
N GLU A 19 -5.99 -17.43 2.02
CA GLU A 19 -6.39 -18.12 0.77
C GLU A 19 -7.92 -18.08 0.53
N SER A 20 -8.71 -17.80 1.55
CA SER A 20 -10.16 -17.66 1.43
C SER A 20 -10.59 -16.30 0.87
N PHE A 21 -9.68 -15.30 0.89
CA PHE A 21 -9.97 -13.95 0.41
C PHE A 21 -9.97 -13.90 -1.11
N VAL A 22 -11.09 -13.50 -1.67
CA VAL A 22 -11.28 -13.28 -3.10
C VAL A 22 -12.19 -12.08 -3.32
N ARG A 23 -11.82 -11.21 -4.23
CA ARG A 23 -12.68 -10.17 -4.81
C ARG A 23 -12.62 -10.24 -6.32
N GLU A 24 -13.76 -10.12 -6.97
CA GLU A 24 -13.84 -10.00 -8.43
C GLU A 24 -14.42 -8.65 -8.77
N PHE A 25 -13.70 -7.92 -9.60
CA PHE A 25 -14.08 -6.58 -10.05
C PHE A 25 -14.31 -6.53 -11.55
N GLU A 26 -15.22 -5.67 -11.95
CA GLU A 26 -15.47 -5.32 -13.34
C GLU A 26 -15.32 -3.81 -13.53
N PHE A 27 -14.54 -3.42 -14.53
CA PHE A 27 -14.26 -2.04 -14.91
C PHE A 27 -14.56 -1.84 -16.40
N LEU A 28 -14.91 -0.62 -16.79
CA LEU A 28 -14.84 -0.27 -18.21
C LEU A 28 -13.36 -0.12 -18.61
N ASP A 29 -13.04 -0.47 -19.85
CA ASP A 29 -11.69 -0.34 -20.43
C ASP A 29 -11.15 1.09 -20.38
N SER A 30 -12.04 2.08 -20.41
CA SER A 30 -11.74 3.52 -20.31
C SER A 30 -11.53 4.04 -18.88
N GLN A 31 -11.76 3.23 -17.86
CA GLN A 31 -11.46 3.60 -16.46
C GLN A 31 -9.96 3.49 -16.16
N THR A 32 -9.53 4.10 -15.05
CA THR A 32 -8.11 4.24 -14.71
C THR A 32 -7.69 3.31 -13.55
N LEU A 33 -6.39 3.19 -13.34
CA LEU A 33 -5.88 2.55 -12.11
C LEU A 33 -6.27 3.33 -10.85
N LEU A 34 -6.55 4.64 -10.95
CA LEU A 34 -7.08 5.41 -9.83
C LEU A 34 -8.53 4.98 -9.48
N ASP A 35 -9.36 4.71 -10.49
CA ASP A 35 -10.69 4.13 -10.26
C ASP A 35 -10.58 2.77 -9.58
N PHE A 36 -9.60 1.96 -10.00
CA PHE A 36 -9.34 0.66 -9.37
C PHE A 36 -8.87 0.82 -7.92
N HIS A 37 -7.94 1.74 -7.65
CA HIS A 37 -7.51 2.07 -6.29
C HIS A 37 -8.70 2.46 -5.40
N ASN A 38 -9.54 3.38 -5.87
CA ASN A 38 -10.70 3.84 -5.13
C ASN A 38 -11.68 2.70 -4.83
N GLN A 39 -11.91 1.81 -5.80
CA GLN A 39 -12.79 0.66 -5.64
C GLN A 39 -12.24 -0.36 -4.62
N ILE A 40 -10.93 -0.62 -4.62
CA ILE A 40 -10.27 -1.46 -3.59
C ILE A 40 -10.43 -0.82 -2.21
N GLN A 41 -10.14 0.48 -2.09
CA GLN A 41 -10.25 1.21 -0.83
C GLN A 41 -11.67 1.16 -0.25
N GLU A 42 -12.67 1.28 -1.09
CA GLU A 42 -14.07 1.24 -0.68
C GLU A 42 -14.50 -0.17 -0.28
N GLU A 43 -14.22 -1.18 -1.11
CA GLU A 43 -14.61 -2.57 -0.87
C GLU A 43 -13.92 -3.19 0.35
N LEU A 44 -12.66 -2.83 0.61
CA LEU A 44 -11.89 -3.35 1.73
C LEU A 44 -11.95 -2.46 2.98
N GLU A 45 -12.68 -1.34 2.91
CA GLU A 45 -12.79 -0.34 3.99
C GLU A 45 -11.41 0.17 4.45
N PHE A 46 -10.51 0.37 3.49
CA PHE A 46 -9.17 0.87 3.77
C PHE A 46 -9.16 2.37 4.03
N ASP A 47 -8.24 2.84 4.87
CA ASP A 47 -8.02 4.26 5.12
C ASP A 47 -7.41 4.92 3.89
N LYS A 48 -8.16 5.86 3.31
CA LYS A 48 -7.78 6.60 2.09
C LYS A 48 -6.59 7.54 2.28
N SER A 49 -6.17 7.79 3.51
CA SER A 49 -4.98 8.59 3.81
C SER A 49 -3.66 7.81 3.61
N GLN A 50 -3.73 6.50 3.48
CA GLN A 50 -2.55 5.65 3.29
C GLN A 50 -2.11 5.62 1.82
N MET A 51 -0.79 5.58 1.63
CA MET A 51 -0.19 5.47 0.30
C MET A 51 -0.34 4.05 -0.26
N ALA A 52 -0.49 3.97 -1.57
CA ALA A 52 -0.50 2.72 -2.31
C ALA A 52 0.12 2.91 -3.69
N SER A 53 0.59 1.83 -4.30
CA SER A 53 1.05 1.80 -5.70
C SER A 53 0.56 0.54 -6.39
N PHE A 54 0.29 0.64 -7.69
CA PHE A 54 0.18 -0.51 -8.56
C PHE A 54 1.53 -0.80 -9.22
N TYR A 55 1.79 -2.07 -9.45
CA TYR A 55 2.90 -2.54 -10.27
C TYR A 55 2.37 -3.49 -11.33
N LEU A 56 2.84 -3.36 -12.57
CA LEU A 56 2.79 -4.49 -13.47
C LEU A 56 3.68 -5.60 -12.90
N ALA A 57 3.28 -6.83 -13.08
CA ALA A 57 4.03 -7.96 -12.57
C ALA A 57 4.29 -9.00 -13.67
N THR A 58 5.45 -9.66 -13.55
CA THR A 58 5.77 -10.85 -14.35
C THR A 58 4.84 -12.02 -13.99
N ASP A 59 4.90 -13.11 -14.75
CA ASP A 59 4.15 -14.32 -14.45
C ASP A 59 4.55 -14.95 -13.09
N ASN A 60 5.73 -14.59 -12.56
CA ASN A 60 6.23 -15.00 -11.25
C ASN A 60 5.96 -13.97 -10.14
N TRP A 61 5.13 -12.95 -10.39
CA TRP A 61 4.80 -11.88 -9.45
C TRP A 61 5.96 -10.94 -9.09
N GLU A 62 6.97 -10.83 -9.96
CA GLU A 62 8.03 -9.84 -9.80
C GLU A 62 7.55 -8.47 -10.27
N LYS A 63 7.84 -7.43 -9.50
CA LYS A 63 7.47 -6.05 -9.81
C LYS A 63 8.18 -5.54 -11.05
N GLU A 64 7.45 -4.94 -11.97
CA GLU A 64 7.96 -4.28 -13.18
C GLU A 64 7.68 -2.78 -13.10
N GLU A 65 6.77 -2.25 -13.90
CA GLU A 65 6.43 -0.83 -13.97
C GLU A 65 5.54 -0.41 -12.80
N GLU A 66 5.90 0.71 -12.15
CA GLU A 66 5.15 1.30 -11.03
C GLU A 66 4.20 2.41 -11.50
N PHE A 67 3.00 2.41 -10.93
CA PHE A 67 2.02 3.49 -11.03
C PHE A 67 1.75 4.05 -9.65
N THR A 68 2.17 5.28 -9.40
CA THR A 68 2.05 5.92 -8.10
C THR A 68 0.70 6.63 -7.94
N LEU A 69 0.26 6.80 -6.69
CA LEU A 69 -0.99 7.51 -6.39
C LEU A 69 -0.89 9.00 -6.77
N PHE A 70 0.29 9.60 -6.56
CA PHE A 70 0.58 10.99 -6.90
C PHE A 70 1.89 11.09 -7.68
N ASP A 71 2.06 12.14 -8.46
CA ASP A 71 3.34 12.44 -9.09
C ASP A 71 4.39 12.74 -8.01
N MET A 72 5.34 11.84 -7.87
CA MET A 72 6.45 11.94 -6.90
C MET A 72 7.69 12.61 -7.49
N GLY A 73 7.63 13.08 -8.74
CA GLY A 73 8.78 13.66 -9.44
C GLY A 73 9.86 12.63 -9.81
N THR A 74 9.56 11.35 -9.74
CA THR A 74 10.48 10.24 -10.06
C THR A 74 10.43 9.81 -11.52
N GLY A 75 9.48 10.36 -12.29
CA GLY A 75 9.21 9.96 -13.68
C GLY A 75 8.36 8.69 -13.79
N SER A 76 7.84 8.17 -12.69
CA SER A 76 6.85 7.08 -12.71
C SER A 76 5.49 7.59 -13.19
N SER A 77 4.75 6.76 -13.89
CA SER A 77 3.37 7.05 -14.27
C SER A 77 2.46 7.14 -13.05
N THR A 78 1.43 7.97 -13.12
CA THR A 78 0.43 8.05 -12.05
C THR A 78 -0.75 7.13 -12.32
N MET A 79 -1.47 6.75 -11.25
CA MET A 79 -2.69 5.95 -11.39
C MET A 79 -3.79 6.69 -12.16
N GLU A 80 -3.82 8.03 -12.08
CA GLU A 80 -4.81 8.87 -12.77
C GLU A 80 -4.62 8.85 -14.28
N ASP A 81 -3.36 8.85 -14.75
CA ASP A 81 -3.02 8.84 -16.17
C ASP A 81 -3.04 7.44 -16.79
N ALA A 82 -3.09 6.41 -15.97
CA ALA A 82 -3.03 5.00 -16.38
C ALA A 82 -4.42 4.44 -16.70
N VAL A 83 -4.85 4.57 -17.95
CA VAL A 83 -6.12 4.01 -18.44
C VAL A 83 -5.97 2.49 -18.62
N LEU A 84 -6.98 1.72 -18.23
CA LEU A 84 -6.91 0.26 -18.21
C LEU A 84 -6.66 -0.34 -19.60
N GLU A 85 -7.24 0.24 -20.69
CA GLU A 85 -6.99 -0.24 -22.05
C GLU A 85 -5.52 -0.07 -22.51
N ASP A 86 -4.80 0.91 -21.92
CA ASP A 86 -3.38 1.14 -22.22
C ASP A 86 -2.46 0.31 -21.32
N VAL A 87 -2.92 -0.05 -20.12
CA VAL A 87 -2.16 -0.81 -19.12
C VAL A 87 -2.27 -2.31 -19.34
N ILE A 88 -3.47 -2.79 -19.73
CA ILE A 88 -3.76 -4.21 -19.92
C ILE A 88 -3.61 -4.57 -21.39
N PHE A 89 -2.55 -5.28 -21.74
CA PHE A 89 -2.22 -5.62 -23.13
C PHE A 89 -2.14 -7.14 -23.40
N ARG A 90 -2.27 -7.97 -22.36
CA ARG A 90 -2.23 -9.44 -22.52
C ARG A 90 -3.21 -10.15 -21.61
N LYS A 91 -3.66 -11.32 -22.05
CA LYS A 91 -4.50 -12.20 -21.22
C LYS A 91 -3.71 -12.72 -20.02
N ASN A 92 -4.40 -12.86 -18.88
CA ASN A 92 -3.84 -13.28 -17.59
C ASN A 92 -2.70 -12.37 -17.10
N GLN A 93 -2.73 -11.10 -17.52
CA GLN A 93 -1.78 -10.14 -17.03
C GLN A 93 -1.93 -9.95 -15.53
N LYS A 94 -0.78 -9.88 -14.84
CA LYS A 94 -0.69 -9.75 -13.40
C LYS A 94 -0.32 -8.34 -12.99
N LEU A 95 -0.93 -7.89 -11.90
CA LEU A 95 -0.60 -6.64 -11.23
C LEU A 95 -0.48 -6.91 -9.74
N LEU A 96 0.33 -6.10 -9.07
CA LEU A 96 0.41 -6.05 -7.62
C LEU A 96 -0.13 -4.70 -7.14
N TYR A 97 -0.96 -4.72 -6.12
CA TYR A 97 -1.40 -3.54 -5.42
C TYR A 97 -0.74 -3.50 -4.05
N VAL A 98 0.33 -2.71 -3.92
CA VAL A 98 1.09 -2.54 -2.67
C VAL A 98 0.35 -1.54 -1.80
N PHE A 99 -0.12 -1.98 -0.64
CA PHE A 99 -0.85 -1.15 0.32
C PHE A 99 -0.11 -0.94 1.65
N ASP A 100 0.99 -1.67 1.85
CA ASP A 100 1.89 -1.53 3.01
C ASP A 100 3.34 -1.66 2.53
N PHE A 101 3.98 -0.51 2.27
CA PHE A 101 5.35 -0.45 1.77
C PHE A 101 6.38 -0.89 2.83
N PHE A 102 6.06 -0.67 4.09
CA PHE A 102 6.97 -1.01 5.17
C PHE A 102 7.16 -2.52 5.34
N ASN A 103 6.06 -3.27 5.23
CA ASN A 103 6.05 -4.73 5.36
C ASN A 103 6.01 -5.45 4.01
N ASP A 104 6.08 -4.72 2.90
CA ASP A 104 5.98 -5.25 1.52
C ASP A 104 4.75 -6.14 1.30
N ARG A 105 3.57 -5.67 1.78
CA ARG A 105 2.32 -6.38 1.67
C ARG A 105 1.54 -5.90 0.46
N SER A 106 1.00 -6.86 -0.29
CA SER A 106 0.32 -6.59 -1.56
C SER A 106 -0.92 -7.44 -1.73
N LEU A 107 -1.86 -6.93 -2.51
CA LEU A 107 -2.89 -7.73 -3.14
C LEU A 107 -2.41 -8.18 -4.52
N PHE A 108 -2.75 -9.41 -4.87
CA PHE A 108 -2.38 -10.06 -6.13
C PHE A 108 -3.57 -9.97 -7.08
N ILE A 109 -3.38 -9.33 -8.21
CA ILE A 109 -4.44 -9.03 -9.17
C ILE A 109 -4.14 -9.73 -10.49
N GLU A 110 -5.12 -10.39 -11.04
CA GLU A 110 -5.03 -11.01 -12.37
C GLU A 110 -6.18 -10.56 -13.26
N PHE A 111 -5.85 -10.13 -14.47
CA PHE A 111 -6.81 -9.86 -15.51
C PHE A 111 -7.35 -11.19 -16.07
N THR A 112 -8.63 -11.45 -15.86
CA THR A 112 -9.25 -12.75 -16.21
C THR A 112 -9.93 -12.75 -17.56
N GLY A 113 -10.23 -11.57 -18.12
CA GLY A 113 -10.81 -11.47 -19.45
C GLY A 113 -11.70 -10.25 -19.65
N GLU A 114 -12.37 -10.26 -20.78
CA GLU A 114 -13.22 -9.17 -21.24
C GLU A 114 -14.67 -9.63 -21.38
N ALA A 115 -15.59 -8.67 -21.24
CA ALA A 115 -17.00 -8.86 -21.51
C ALA A 115 -17.59 -7.64 -22.23
N LYS A 116 -18.83 -7.76 -22.68
CA LYS A 116 -19.58 -6.60 -23.16
C LYS A 116 -20.17 -5.87 -21.97
N GLU A 117 -20.23 -4.54 -22.09
CA GLU A 117 -20.98 -3.72 -21.16
C GLU A 117 -22.45 -4.18 -21.07
N ILE A 118 -22.98 -4.15 -19.85
CA ILE A 118 -24.38 -4.48 -19.58
C ILE A 118 -25.12 -3.16 -19.41
N ASP A 119 -26.15 -2.95 -20.25
CA ASP A 119 -26.97 -1.75 -20.19
C ASP A 119 -27.58 -1.54 -18.81
N GLY A 120 -27.40 -0.34 -18.26
CA GLY A 120 -27.95 0.05 -16.96
C GLY A 120 -27.15 -0.44 -15.74
N ARG A 121 -25.99 -1.07 -15.96
CA ARG A 121 -25.05 -1.42 -14.89
C ARG A 121 -24.04 -0.33 -14.69
N GLU A 122 -23.78 0.01 -13.41
CA GLU A 122 -22.73 0.95 -13.04
C GLU A 122 -21.39 0.23 -12.92
N TYR A 123 -20.31 0.91 -13.35
CA TYR A 123 -18.93 0.47 -13.24
C TYR A 123 -18.08 1.58 -12.62
N PRO A 124 -17.06 1.25 -11.80
CA PRO A 124 -16.61 -0.10 -11.45
C PRO A 124 -17.60 -0.84 -10.53
N ALA A 125 -17.54 -2.17 -10.53
CA ALA A 125 -18.38 -3.00 -9.67
C ALA A 125 -17.61 -4.17 -9.07
N CYS A 126 -17.78 -4.42 -7.77
CA CYS A 126 -17.40 -5.67 -7.14
C CYS A 126 -18.52 -6.70 -7.36
N VAL A 127 -18.24 -7.76 -8.10
CA VAL A 127 -19.24 -8.76 -8.50
C VAL A 127 -19.18 -10.03 -7.68
N ASN A 128 -18.08 -10.24 -6.96
CA ASN A 128 -17.91 -11.35 -6.04
C ASN A 128 -17.02 -10.94 -4.87
N SER A 129 -17.46 -11.22 -3.65
CA SER A 129 -16.79 -10.86 -2.42
C SER A 129 -16.81 -12.04 -1.45
N LYS A 130 -15.64 -12.63 -1.17
CA LYS A 130 -15.45 -13.77 -0.27
C LYS A 130 -14.28 -13.52 0.65
N GLY A 131 -14.37 -14.08 1.86
CA GLY A 131 -13.32 -14.02 2.86
C GLY A 131 -13.16 -12.63 3.48
N ILE A 132 -12.34 -12.56 4.51
CA ILE A 132 -12.07 -11.34 5.26
C ILE A 132 -10.87 -10.63 4.61
N PRO A 133 -10.97 -9.31 4.31
CA PRO A 133 -9.85 -8.58 3.76
C PRO A 133 -8.67 -8.53 4.75
N PRO A 134 -7.42 -8.48 4.25
CA PRO A 134 -6.27 -8.25 5.10
C PRO A 134 -6.39 -6.90 5.80
N LYS A 135 -5.90 -6.81 7.05
CA LYS A 135 -5.85 -5.52 7.75
C LYS A 135 -4.85 -4.61 7.05
N GLN A 136 -5.25 -3.38 6.73
CA GLN A 136 -4.39 -2.43 6.03
C GLN A 136 -3.12 -2.10 6.81
N VAL A 137 -3.22 -1.92 8.14
CA VAL A 137 -2.08 -1.60 9.00
C VAL A 137 -1.92 -2.69 10.05
N VAL A 138 -0.70 -3.24 10.15
CA VAL A 138 -0.32 -4.21 11.18
C VAL A 138 0.76 -3.59 12.06
N PHE A 139 0.40 -3.24 13.30
CA PHE A 139 1.36 -2.77 14.28
C PHE A 139 2.10 -3.96 14.91
N GLY A 140 3.41 -4.02 14.77
CA GLY A 140 4.28 -4.75 15.70
C GLY A 140 4.58 -6.22 15.43
N THR A 141 4.72 -6.66 14.19
CA THR A 141 5.26 -8.00 13.93
C THR A 141 6.79 -8.06 13.78
N SER A 142 7.45 -6.91 13.61
CA SER A 142 8.92 -6.88 13.47
C SER A 142 9.69 -7.11 14.77
N SER A 143 9.06 -6.94 15.95
CA SER A 143 9.77 -7.12 17.23
C SER A 143 9.77 -8.55 17.75
N ARG A 144 8.89 -9.42 17.27
CA ARG A 144 8.82 -10.81 17.77
C ARG A 144 9.77 -11.78 17.09
N LYS A 145 10.27 -11.48 15.91
CA LYS A 145 11.23 -12.36 15.21
C LYS A 145 12.67 -12.23 15.71
N LEU A 146 13.01 -11.15 16.43
CA LEU A 146 14.34 -10.95 17.00
C LEU A 146 14.50 -11.52 18.42
N TYR A 147 13.39 -11.79 19.15
CA TYR A 147 13.45 -12.30 20.53
C TYR A 147 13.41 -13.83 20.65
N ASN A 148 13.06 -14.57 19.59
CA ASN A 148 12.97 -16.03 19.63
C ASN A 148 14.32 -16.76 19.47
N ASN A 149 15.44 -16.04 19.44
CA ASN A 149 16.78 -16.65 19.36
C ASN A 149 17.60 -16.47 20.64
N ILE A 150 16.98 -16.02 21.74
CA ILE A 150 17.62 -16.06 23.05
C ILE A 150 17.02 -17.26 23.77
N VAL A 151 17.81 -18.32 23.81
CA VAL A 151 17.55 -19.51 24.63
C VAL A 151 17.59 -19.04 26.09
N VAL A 152 16.43 -18.95 26.73
CA VAL A 152 16.35 -18.87 28.17
C VAL A 152 16.16 -20.31 28.63
N SER A 153 17.20 -20.87 29.22
CA SER A 153 17.12 -22.13 29.98
C SER A 153 16.21 -21.91 31.17
N ASP A 154 15.21 -22.82 31.27
CA ASP A 154 14.37 -22.97 32.42
C ASP A 154 15.22 -23.28 33.65
N ASP A 155 15.04 -22.53 34.72
CA ASP A 155 15.15 -23.02 36.08
C ASP A 155 14.09 -22.30 36.91
N ASP A 156 13.21 -23.13 37.45
CA ASP A 156 12.19 -22.82 38.41
C ASP A 156 12.77 -22.14 39.65
N ASP A 157 12.07 -21.12 40.17
CA ASP A 157 11.76 -21.04 41.59
C ASP A 157 10.77 -19.90 41.89
N ASP A 158 9.69 -20.25 42.55
CA ASP A 158 8.72 -19.38 43.21
C ASP A 158 9.43 -18.45 44.20
N ASP A 159 9.01 -17.16 44.22
CA ASP A 159 8.75 -16.46 45.47
C ASP A 159 8.09 -15.09 45.21
N ASP A 160 6.96 -14.91 45.86
CA ASP A 160 6.26 -13.66 46.09
C ASP A 160 7.19 -12.61 46.71
N ASP A 161 7.22 -11.39 46.18
CA ASP A 161 7.38 -10.21 47.02
C ASP A 161 6.94 -8.93 46.29
N ASP A 162 5.99 -8.26 46.89
CA ASP A 162 5.58 -6.90 46.70
C ASP A 162 6.80 -5.96 46.65
N ALA A 163 7.02 -5.27 45.54
CA ALA A 163 7.90 -4.11 45.51
C ALA A 163 7.18 -2.98 44.82
N GLU A 164 6.79 -2.02 45.65
CA GLU A 164 6.41 -0.66 45.26
C GLU A 164 7.50 -0.08 44.37
N VAL A 165 7.14 0.34 43.18
CA VAL A 165 8.03 1.12 42.30
C VAL A 165 7.86 2.59 42.65
N ASP A 166 8.77 3.02 43.52
CA ASP A 166 9.04 4.42 43.78
C ASP A 166 9.42 5.18 42.52
N ASP A 167 8.73 6.29 42.39
CA ASP A 167 9.07 7.52 41.71
C ASP A 167 10.55 7.66 41.32
N LEU A 168 10.88 7.52 40.04
CA LEU A 168 12.17 7.95 39.54
C LEU A 168 12.01 9.20 38.66
N PHE A 169 12.05 10.33 39.37
CA PHE A 169 12.77 11.57 39.04
C PHE A 169 12.90 11.90 37.57
N LEU A 170 12.00 12.74 37.12
CA LEU A 170 12.30 13.75 36.11
C LEU A 170 13.08 14.87 36.77
N ASN A 171 14.34 14.94 36.49
CA ASN A 171 15.17 16.05 36.83
C ASN A 171 15.02 17.14 35.75
N PRO A 172 14.48 18.33 36.07
CA PRO A 172 14.37 19.41 35.10
C PRO A 172 15.53 20.41 35.29
N GLU A 173 16.74 20.01 34.98
CA GLU A 173 17.85 20.95 34.86
C GLU A 173 18.94 20.35 33.97
N ASP A 174 18.76 20.50 32.65
CA ASP A 174 19.87 20.62 31.71
C ASP A 174 19.35 21.49 30.54
N GLU A 175 19.41 22.80 30.78
CA GLU A 175 19.41 23.80 29.73
C GLU A 175 20.74 23.71 28.99
N GLU A 176 20.83 22.94 27.94
CA GLU A 176 21.88 23.12 26.94
C GLU A 176 21.36 24.07 25.87
N SER A 177 21.91 25.26 25.93
CA SER A 177 21.78 26.36 25.00
C SER A 177 22.08 25.93 23.57
N PHE A 178 21.12 26.11 22.71
CA PHE A 178 21.32 26.08 21.26
C PHE A 178 22.15 27.31 20.87
N PRO A 179 23.17 27.16 20.01
CA PRO A 179 23.91 28.33 19.52
C PRO A 179 23.03 29.11 18.54
N ASP A 180 22.91 30.40 18.80
CA ASP A 180 22.30 31.40 17.95
C ASP A 180 22.90 31.39 16.53
N PHE A 181 22.06 31.12 15.56
CA PHE A 181 22.34 31.33 14.13
C PHE A 181 21.92 32.75 13.69
N ASP A 182 22.30 33.75 14.41
CA ASP A 182 22.24 35.11 13.94
C ASP A 182 23.67 35.58 13.59
N ASN A 183 24.08 35.38 12.34
CA ASN A 183 25.05 36.18 11.61
C ASN A 183 25.44 35.53 10.28
N ILE A 184 24.57 35.65 9.30
CA ILE A 184 24.96 35.61 7.88
C ILE A 184 24.32 36.82 7.18
N ASP A 185 24.64 37.99 7.66
CA ASP A 185 24.55 39.22 6.89
C ASP A 185 25.92 39.90 6.99
N ASN A 186 26.77 39.62 6.03
CA ASN A 186 27.80 40.52 5.52
C ASN A 186 28.81 39.75 4.65
N LEU A 187 28.55 39.62 3.39
CA LEU A 187 29.63 39.68 2.38
C LEU A 187 29.16 40.59 1.28
N ASN A 188 29.61 41.73 1.52
CA ASN A 188 29.52 42.95 0.78
C ASN A 188 30.22 42.87 -0.57
N GLU A 189 29.65 43.61 -1.48
CA GLU A 189 30.22 44.18 -2.69
C GLU A 189 31.65 44.68 -2.55
N GLU A 190 32.35 44.65 -3.65
CA GLU A 190 33.51 45.38 -4.17
C GLU A 190 34.51 44.40 -4.79
N ASP A 191 34.99 44.48 -5.98
CA ASP A 191 35.31 45.58 -6.89
C ASP A 191 35.72 45.05 -8.29
N GLU A 192 35.44 45.87 -9.33
CA GLU A 192 36.06 46.01 -10.65
C GLU A 192 35.80 44.93 -11.72
#